data_a9b9bf6aec880e1e233e7c18552a1961
#
_entry.id   a9b9bf6aec880e1e233e7c18552a1961
#
_cell.length_a   1.000
_cell.length_b   1.000
_cell.length_c   1.000
_cell.angle_alpha   90.00
_cell.angle_beta   90.00
_cell.angle_gamma   90.00
#
_symmetry.space_group_name_H-M   'P 1'
#
loop_
_entity.id
_entity.type
_entity.pdbx_description
1 polymer ?
#
loop_
_entity_poly.entity_id
_entity_poly.type
_entity_poly.pdbx_seq_one_letter_code
_entity_poly.pdbx_strand_id
1 'polypeptide(L)'
;MTWPFENDTSAIVKKLAGRSMQADKRNKAFLLLTIAISVCMVFSILLISTGTQEKFKNTQRNKAQIGILGVTDEQTAQLRQNENIMWVGEYSALGVFYVENKTITVAYGNEDYFLHQEEKTFQGSVPQKADEIMLPQNYLDFLGKSYQAGDTISIDLTGTGQEAEYTLSGVLNNTKESNGYFIYVSKELARDLAKDSFQVTAYTRLNTNAISSTAILDFAGKAIQNTGIVEEQVMLTGYSAVMSGVITSGIPIPVPLLAALTAILAATIVYGVFYTKIVKNVQMFGQLRTVGMTKRQIKRMASKEGRLYALAGIPLGLVIGVLIGFIGCPDGFRLKTTVIYAVLIAAVAFVIVNIAIFKPVRVAMNTSPVEGAKYLAYAGKAKSSSKLHRKLTPFNLAKINIQRNKQKAVLTLLMLGVSGALLLVTSTVAGSINPAKQASFKYYPAGNILIQIRNTVGSSFDNEAEPYGSAKLQLEENPLEDQALMQELEKVDGIEKITAFDSVYMTATFSGGSGSITSISDFFPTLNREQTEEKQAVLSSGTADYDDMVEKNGILVAEDIAQVGDTLKIEGRAFDGRTFDVEAVVVGPYNRSDLMENSPVVPGSPYFIMTYDTAKN
;
A
#
# COMPACT_ATOMS: atom_id res chain seq x y z
N MET A 1 -63.33 -33.83 9.39
CA MET A 1 -62.66 -34.62 10.44
C MET A 1 -61.22 -34.16 10.52
N THR A 2 -60.90 -33.32 11.50
CA THR A 2 -59.53 -32.91 11.84
C THR A 2 -59.01 -33.94 12.84
N TRP A 3 -57.97 -34.67 12.45
CA TRP A 3 -57.28 -35.60 13.34
C TRP A 3 -56.55 -34.81 14.42
N PRO A 4 -56.73 -35.11 15.72
CA PRO A 4 -56.23 -34.29 16.81
C PRO A 4 -54.76 -34.54 17.18
N PHE A 5 -53.99 -35.23 16.38
CA PHE A 5 -52.56 -35.46 16.63
C PHE A 5 -51.73 -34.67 15.60
N GLU A 6 -51.05 -33.66 16.03
CA GLU A 6 -49.90 -33.09 15.31
C GLU A 6 -48.84 -34.20 15.22
N ASN A 7 -48.91 -35.00 14.16
CA ASN A 7 -47.85 -35.92 13.86
C ASN A 7 -46.56 -35.13 13.60
N ASP A 8 -45.64 -35.13 14.53
CA ASP A 8 -44.31 -34.57 14.33
C ASP A 8 -43.57 -35.34 13.23
N THR A 9 -43.77 -34.89 12.00
CA THR A 9 -43.12 -35.47 10.81
C THR A 9 -41.69 -34.96 10.62
N SER A 10 -41.15 -34.22 11.58
CA SER A 10 -39.82 -33.60 11.50
C SER A 10 -38.70 -34.62 11.38
N ALA A 11 -38.82 -35.76 12.08
CA ALA A 11 -37.90 -36.88 12.03
C ALA A 11 -37.90 -37.56 10.64
N ILE A 12 -39.09 -37.75 10.07
CA ILE A 12 -39.25 -38.36 8.72
C ILE A 12 -38.67 -37.44 7.66
N VAL A 13 -38.96 -36.12 7.73
CA VAL A 13 -38.42 -35.11 6.83
C VAL A 13 -36.89 -35.03 6.94
N LYS A 14 -36.33 -35.20 8.14
CA LYS A 14 -34.87 -35.23 8.37
C LYS A 14 -34.25 -36.48 7.72
N LYS A 15 -34.87 -37.63 7.89
CA LYS A 15 -34.39 -38.93 7.33
C LYS A 15 -34.46 -38.91 5.80
N LEU A 16 -35.55 -38.38 5.22
CA LEU A 16 -35.71 -38.23 3.77
C LEU A 16 -34.69 -37.28 3.16
N ALA A 17 -34.45 -36.12 3.79
CA ALA A 17 -33.43 -35.18 3.36
C ALA A 17 -32.01 -35.82 3.37
N GLY A 18 -31.68 -36.56 4.42
CA GLY A 18 -30.40 -37.26 4.54
C GLY A 18 -30.24 -38.37 3.46
N ARG A 19 -31.28 -39.16 3.21
CA ARG A 19 -31.26 -40.20 2.15
C ARG A 19 -31.18 -39.59 0.76
N SER A 20 -31.89 -38.48 0.49
CA SER A 20 -31.80 -37.74 -0.77
C SER A 20 -30.36 -37.26 -1.03
N MET A 21 -29.68 -36.79 0.01
CA MET A 21 -28.26 -36.37 -0.08
C MET A 21 -27.31 -37.55 -0.35
N GLN A 22 -27.58 -38.73 0.22
CA GLN A 22 -26.74 -39.93 0.04
C GLN A 22 -26.93 -40.57 -1.33
N ALA A 23 -28.13 -40.49 -1.90
CA ALA A 23 -28.45 -41.07 -3.21
C ALA A 23 -27.75 -40.36 -4.38
N ASP A 24 -27.43 -39.06 -4.24
CA ASP A 24 -26.83 -38.25 -5.30
C ASP A 24 -25.43 -37.71 -4.90
N LYS A 25 -24.46 -38.62 -4.76
CA LYS A 25 -23.09 -38.35 -4.31
C LYS A 25 -22.39 -37.28 -5.16
N ARG A 26 -22.58 -37.30 -6.48
CA ARG A 26 -21.91 -36.37 -7.41
C ARG A 26 -22.39 -34.92 -7.25
N ASN A 27 -23.72 -34.72 -7.18
CA ASN A 27 -24.29 -33.39 -6.99
C ASN A 27 -24.05 -32.90 -5.55
N LYS A 28 -23.96 -33.80 -4.56
CA LYS A 28 -23.54 -33.47 -3.19
C LYS A 28 -22.16 -32.88 -3.16
N ALA A 29 -21.16 -33.55 -3.75
CA ALA A 29 -19.78 -33.09 -3.80
C ALA A 29 -19.69 -31.72 -4.52
N PHE A 30 -20.39 -31.57 -5.65
CA PHE A 30 -20.38 -30.34 -6.42
C PHE A 30 -20.98 -29.17 -5.65
N LEU A 31 -22.10 -29.33 -4.94
CA LEU A 31 -22.69 -28.27 -4.11
C LEU A 31 -21.82 -27.89 -2.92
N LEU A 32 -21.26 -28.89 -2.23
CA LEU A 32 -20.33 -28.63 -1.13
C LEU A 32 -19.11 -27.88 -1.60
N LEU A 33 -18.52 -28.31 -2.70
CA LEU A 33 -17.32 -27.67 -3.26
C LEU A 33 -17.60 -26.24 -3.73
N THR A 34 -18.78 -26.01 -4.34
CA THR A 34 -19.21 -24.68 -4.76
C THR A 34 -19.33 -23.72 -3.58
N ILE A 35 -19.99 -24.13 -2.49
CA ILE A 35 -20.13 -23.31 -1.28
C ILE A 35 -18.76 -23.09 -0.64
N ALA A 36 -17.95 -24.15 -0.54
CA ALA A 36 -16.62 -24.08 0.07
C ALA A 36 -15.69 -23.13 -0.69
N ILE A 37 -15.62 -23.25 -2.02
CA ILE A 37 -14.78 -22.36 -2.86
C ILE A 37 -15.25 -20.91 -2.73
N SER A 38 -16.57 -20.68 -2.77
CA SER A 38 -17.13 -19.33 -2.67
C SER A 38 -16.79 -18.66 -1.34
N VAL A 39 -16.93 -19.38 -0.23
CA VAL A 39 -16.56 -18.89 1.11
C VAL A 39 -15.05 -18.70 1.22
N CYS A 40 -14.27 -19.65 0.73
CA CYS A 40 -12.82 -19.60 0.71
C CYS A 40 -12.31 -18.35 -0.03
N MET A 41 -12.82 -18.03 -1.22
CA MET A 41 -12.40 -16.86 -2.00
C MET A 41 -12.66 -15.54 -1.25
N VAL A 42 -13.88 -15.35 -0.72
CA VAL A 42 -14.21 -14.12 0.01
C VAL A 42 -13.36 -14.00 1.27
N PHE A 43 -13.19 -15.09 1.99
CA PHE A 43 -12.46 -15.10 3.25
C PHE A 43 -10.96 -14.90 3.06
N SER A 44 -10.33 -15.57 2.07
CA SER A 44 -8.90 -15.40 1.78
C SER A 44 -8.57 -13.98 1.30
N ILE A 45 -9.40 -13.36 0.46
CA ILE A 45 -9.23 -11.97 0.03
C ILE A 45 -9.23 -11.03 1.25
N LEU A 46 -10.18 -11.20 2.16
CA LEU A 46 -10.24 -10.40 3.39
C LEU A 46 -9.02 -10.62 4.28
N LEU A 47 -8.60 -11.87 4.47
CA LEU A 47 -7.44 -12.21 5.31
C LEU A 47 -6.14 -11.67 4.73
N ILE A 48 -5.92 -11.80 3.42
CA ILE A 48 -4.73 -11.26 2.76
C ILE A 48 -4.70 -9.73 2.86
N SER A 49 -5.83 -9.06 2.58
CA SER A 49 -5.92 -7.60 2.66
C SER A 49 -5.66 -7.08 4.08
N THR A 50 -6.33 -7.65 5.07
CA THR A 50 -6.13 -7.25 6.48
C THR A 50 -4.76 -7.69 7.01
N GLY A 51 -4.26 -8.84 6.56
CA GLY A 51 -2.91 -9.33 6.89
C GLY A 51 -1.83 -8.41 6.35
N THR A 52 -1.96 -7.93 5.12
CA THR A 52 -1.01 -6.95 4.54
C THR A 52 -0.99 -5.65 5.34
N GLN A 53 -2.16 -5.15 5.75
CA GLN A 53 -2.23 -3.96 6.63
C GLN A 53 -1.58 -4.22 7.99
N GLU A 54 -1.83 -5.37 8.60
CA GLU A 54 -1.21 -5.73 9.89
C GLU A 54 0.30 -5.98 9.77
N LYS A 55 0.76 -6.60 8.68
CA LYS A 55 2.19 -6.71 8.38
C LYS A 55 2.82 -5.34 8.31
N PHE A 56 2.23 -4.42 7.55
CA PHE A 56 2.72 -3.04 7.44
C PHE A 56 2.74 -2.34 8.80
N LYS A 57 1.66 -2.44 9.60
CA LYS A 57 1.63 -1.90 10.97
C LYS A 57 2.70 -2.52 11.87
N ASN A 58 2.92 -3.83 11.78
CA ASN A 58 3.92 -4.52 12.60
C ASN A 58 5.34 -4.09 12.23
N THR A 59 5.66 -4.02 10.93
CA THR A 59 6.96 -3.53 10.44
C THR A 59 7.23 -2.10 10.90
N GLN A 60 6.19 -1.29 11.01
CA GLN A 60 6.32 0.10 11.42
C GLN A 60 6.12 0.31 12.94
N ARG A 61 5.65 -0.69 13.66
CA ARG A 61 5.25 -0.56 15.08
C ARG A 61 6.38 -0.12 15.99
N ASN A 62 7.60 -0.50 15.66
CA ASN A 62 8.78 -0.21 16.48
C ASN A 62 9.55 1.03 16.00
N LYS A 63 9.20 1.61 14.84
CA LYS A 63 9.90 2.80 14.32
C LYS A 63 9.54 4.07 15.07
N ALA A 64 10.45 5.03 15.03
CA ALA A 64 10.24 6.34 15.63
C ALA A 64 9.00 7.04 15.05
N GLN A 65 8.22 7.69 15.89
CA GLN A 65 7.09 8.52 15.47
C GLN A 65 7.51 9.96 15.27
N ILE A 66 8.50 10.41 16.03
CA ILE A 66 9.05 11.77 15.96
C ILE A 66 10.57 11.70 15.88
N GLY A 67 11.15 12.72 15.26
CA GLY A 67 12.55 13.08 15.35
C GLY A 67 12.66 14.39 16.12
N ILE A 68 13.65 14.53 16.98
CA ILE A 68 13.94 15.75 17.71
C ILE A 68 15.35 16.20 17.31
N LEU A 69 15.42 17.34 16.66
CA LEU A 69 16.68 17.86 16.11
C LEU A 69 17.52 18.56 17.16
N GLY A 70 18.84 18.40 17.09
CA GLY A 70 19.81 19.15 17.89
C GLY A 70 19.70 18.91 19.39
N VAL A 71 19.41 17.67 19.80
CA VAL A 71 19.32 17.33 21.22
C VAL A 71 20.68 17.26 21.89
N THR A 72 20.75 17.76 23.12
CA THR A 72 21.92 17.60 24.00
C THR A 72 21.93 16.24 24.69
N ASP A 73 23.10 15.85 25.26
CA ASP A 73 23.21 14.60 26.03
C ASP A 73 22.28 14.61 27.26
N GLU A 74 22.13 15.77 27.91
CA GLU A 74 21.24 15.91 29.05
C GLU A 74 19.77 15.75 28.66
N GLN A 75 19.36 16.38 27.56
CA GLN A 75 18.02 16.25 27.00
C GLN A 75 17.72 14.79 26.60
N THR A 76 18.67 14.12 25.96
CA THR A 76 18.52 12.71 25.61
C THR A 76 18.38 11.81 26.84
N ALA A 77 19.16 12.08 27.89
CA ALA A 77 19.04 11.34 29.17
C ALA A 77 17.67 11.56 29.82
N GLN A 78 17.14 12.76 29.78
CA GLN A 78 15.79 13.07 30.28
C GLN A 78 14.70 12.38 29.45
N LEU A 79 14.82 12.36 28.13
CA LEU A 79 13.90 11.65 27.24
C LEU A 79 13.87 10.15 27.56
N ARG A 80 15.01 9.52 27.78
CA ARG A 80 15.10 8.09 28.14
C ARG A 80 14.46 7.74 29.46
N GLN A 81 14.39 8.68 30.42
CA GLN A 81 13.76 8.49 31.71
C GLN A 81 12.25 8.76 31.70
N ASN A 82 11.72 9.30 30.62
CA ASN A 82 10.31 9.68 30.51
C ASN A 82 9.43 8.44 30.22
N GLU A 83 8.44 8.19 31.08
CA GLU A 83 7.49 7.06 30.93
C GLU A 83 6.64 7.10 29.65
N ASN A 84 6.51 8.28 29.06
CA ASN A 84 5.81 8.49 27.79
C ASN A 84 6.65 8.09 26.56
N ILE A 85 7.89 7.65 26.75
CA ILE A 85 8.83 7.29 25.70
C ILE A 85 9.21 5.81 25.84
N MET A 86 9.17 5.09 24.74
CA MET A 86 9.54 3.67 24.72
C MET A 86 11.04 3.46 24.48
N TRP A 87 11.62 4.23 23.56
CA TRP A 87 13.05 4.21 23.23
C TRP A 87 13.48 5.49 22.54
N VAL A 88 14.78 5.78 22.59
CA VAL A 88 15.42 6.95 21.99
C VAL A 88 16.65 6.50 21.21
N GLY A 89 16.54 6.51 19.88
CA GLY A 89 17.65 6.25 18.97
C GLY A 89 18.35 7.56 18.61
N GLU A 90 19.64 7.65 18.87
CA GLU A 90 20.46 8.80 18.49
C GLU A 90 21.10 8.57 17.12
N TYR A 91 21.06 9.58 16.26
CA TYR A 91 21.72 9.57 14.96
C TYR A 91 22.28 10.95 14.62
N SER A 92 23.43 10.94 13.96
CA SER A 92 24.03 12.15 13.39
C SER A 92 24.75 11.78 12.09
N ALA A 93 24.41 12.44 11.00
CA ALA A 93 25.20 12.40 9.78
C ALA A 93 26.34 13.41 9.92
N LEU A 94 27.57 12.98 9.75
CA LEU A 94 28.77 13.79 9.99
C LEU A 94 29.28 14.41 8.70
N GLY A 95 29.29 13.60 7.64
CA GLY A 95 29.78 14.05 6.35
C GLY A 95 29.71 12.93 5.30
N VAL A 96 30.00 13.32 4.07
CA VAL A 96 30.02 12.41 2.92
C VAL A 96 31.28 12.61 2.11
N PHE A 97 31.77 11.55 1.50
CA PHE A 97 32.83 11.59 0.50
C PHE A 97 32.59 10.52 -0.56
N TYR A 98 33.39 10.52 -1.60
CA TYR A 98 33.19 9.63 -2.74
C TYR A 98 34.40 8.73 -2.96
N VAL A 99 34.14 7.43 -3.14
CA VAL A 99 35.14 6.45 -3.57
C VAL A 99 34.63 5.86 -4.88
N GLU A 100 35.39 6.07 -5.97
CA GLU A 100 34.93 5.76 -7.33
C GLU A 100 33.59 6.45 -7.61
N ASN A 101 32.54 5.65 -7.87
CA ASN A 101 31.18 6.14 -8.08
C ASN A 101 30.27 5.94 -6.86
N LYS A 102 30.79 5.56 -5.68
CA LYS A 102 30.00 5.27 -4.48
C LYS A 102 30.07 6.42 -3.51
N THR A 103 28.93 6.74 -2.92
CA THR A 103 28.84 7.72 -1.83
C THR A 103 29.13 7.01 -0.51
N ILE A 104 30.08 7.52 0.24
CA ILE A 104 30.39 7.05 1.59
C ILE A 104 29.90 8.09 2.59
N THR A 105 28.95 7.70 3.42
CA THR A 105 28.43 8.58 4.48
C THR A 105 29.00 8.14 5.82
N VAL A 106 29.66 9.04 6.51
CA VAL A 106 30.10 8.81 7.89
C VAL A 106 29.04 9.33 8.83
N ALA A 107 28.64 8.49 9.78
CA ALA A 107 27.55 8.79 10.69
C ALA A 107 27.80 8.22 12.09
N TYR A 108 27.14 8.78 13.07
CA TYR A 108 26.97 8.22 14.40
C TYR A 108 25.59 7.64 14.56
N GLY A 109 25.48 6.50 15.24
CA GLY A 109 24.22 5.90 15.64
C GLY A 109 24.38 5.07 16.89
N ASN A 110 23.42 5.15 17.83
CA ASN A 110 23.42 4.29 19.00
C ASN A 110 22.69 2.96 18.74
N GLU A 111 22.75 2.05 19.70
CA GLU A 111 22.15 0.72 19.58
C GLU A 111 20.64 0.76 19.32
N ASP A 112 19.90 1.64 20.02
CA ASP A 112 18.46 1.80 19.84
C ASP A 112 18.10 2.26 18.41
N TYR A 113 18.94 3.11 17.80
CA TYR A 113 18.77 3.53 16.40
C TYR A 113 18.84 2.35 15.45
N PHE A 114 19.84 1.49 15.59
CA PHE A 114 19.99 0.32 14.71
C PHE A 114 18.89 -0.71 14.92
N LEU A 115 18.58 -1.03 16.16
CA LEU A 115 17.61 -2.07 16.48
C LEU A 115 16.18 -1.69 16.13
N HIS A 116 15.82 -0.42 16.29
CA HIS A 116 14.43 0.01 16.18
C HIS A 116 14.16 0.86 14.95
N GLN A 117 15.00 1.84 14.65
CA GLN A 117 14.76 2.73 13.49
C GLN A 117 15.20 2.07 12.18
N GLU A 118 16.40 1.50 12.15
CA GLU A 118 16.93 0.84 10.97
C GLU A 118 16.51 -0.63 10.85
N GLU A 119 16.08 -1.25 11.95
CA GLU A 119 15.74 -2.68 12.03
C GLU A 119 16.87 -3.57 11.50
N LYS A 120 18.11 -3.15 11.72
CA LYS A 120 19.31 -3.86 11.29
C LYS A 120 19.91 -4.66 12.43
N THR A 121 20.29 -5.88 12.15
CA THR A 121 21.09 -6.70 13.05
C THR A 121 22.56 -6.53 12.73
N PHE A 122 23.42 -6.71 13.71
CA PHE A 122 24.86 -6.64 13.56
C PHE A 122 25.55 -7.73 14.37
N GLN A 123 26.79 -8.08 13.97
CA GLN A 123 27.70 -8.93 14.75
C GLN A 123 28.67 -8.01 15.48
N GLY A 124 29.01 -8.32 16.74
CA GLY A 124 29.85 -7.46 17.56
C GLY A 124 29.02 -6.43 18.35
N SER A 125 29.53 -5.21 18.48
CA SER A 125 28.90 -4.11 19.23
C SER A 125 28.92 -2.81 18.44
N VAL A 126 28.07 -1.86 18.82
CA VAL A 126 28.16 -0.49 18.31
C VAL A 126 29.45 0.18 18.83
N PRO A 127 30.10 1.06 18.05
CA PRO A 127 31.32 1.75 18.46
C PRO A 127 31.10 2.58 19.73
N GLN A 128 31.99 2.40 20.73
CA GLN A 128 31.94 3.13 22.00
C GLN A 128 33.18 4.02 22.18
N LYS A 129 34.34 3.60 21.66
CA LYS A 129 35.62 4.32 21.82
C LYS A 129 35.98 5.06 20.52
N ALA A 130 36.83 6.08 20.65
CA ALA A 130 37.25 6.90 19.51
C ALA A 130 38.00 6.13 18.39
N ASP A 131 38.57 4.98 18.70
CA ASP A 131 39.25 4.09 17.78
C ASP A 131 38.37 2.96 17.21
N GLU A 132 37.08 2.96 17.54
CA GLU A 132 36.12 1.93 17.11
C GLU A 132 35.21 2.43 15.98
N ILE A 133 35.01 1.56 14.98
CA ILE A 133 34.07 1.81 13.87
C ILE A 133 33.20 0.58 13.62
N MET A 134 32.05 0.78 12.98
CA MET A 134 31.19 -0.30 12.52
C MET A 134 30.89 -0.12 11.02
N LEU A 135 31.05 -1.21 10.26
CA LEU A 135 30.87 -1.23 8.81
C LEU A 135 29.75 -2.19 8.40
N PRO A 136 29.02 -1.90 7.33
CA PRO A 136 28.08 -2.85 6.76
C PRO A 136 28.83 -3.91 5.91
N GLN A 137 28.32 -5.13 5.88
CA GLN A 137 28.91 -6.24 5.14
C GLN A 137 29.10 -5.91 3.66
N ASN A 138 28.14 -5.26 3.03
CA ASN A 138 28.22 -4.90 1.62
C ASN A 138 29.34 -3.87 1.31
N TYR A 139 29.76 -3.07 2.29
CA TYR A 139 30.92 -2.20 2.12
C TYR A 139 32.23 -2.97 2.24
N LEU A 140 32.32 -3.93 3.15
CA LEU A 140 33.46 -4.87 3.23
C LEU A 140 33.60 -5.67 1.94
N ASP A 141 32.48 -6.14 1.39
CA ASP A 141 32.45 -6.85 0.10
C ASP A 141 32.93 -5.96 -1.06
N PHE A 142 32.52 -4.67 -1.07
CA PHE A 142 32.99 -3.69 -2.05
C PHE A 142 34.51 -3.45 -1.95
N LEU A 143 35.06 -3.39 -0.73
CA LEU A 143 36.48 -3.28 -0.51
C LEU A 143 37.28 -4.58 -0.85
N GLY A 144 36.58 -5.66 -1.14
CA GLY A 144 37.20 -6.99 -1.41
C GLY A 144 37.92 -7.59 -0.20
N LYS A 145 37.50 -7.19 1.02
CA LYS A 145 38.17 -7.57 2.26
C LYS A 145 37.23 -8.38 3.16
N SER A 146 37.77 -9.41 3.82
CA SER A 146 37.01 -10.21 4.79
C SER A 146 37.51 -9.88 6.18
N TYR A 147 36.78 -9.02 6.88
CA TYR A 147 37.04 -8.66 8.27
C TYR A 147 35.90 -9.13 9.19
N GLN A 148 36.23 -9.36 10.44
CA GLN A 148 35.27 -9.71 11.50
C GLN A 148 35.34 -8.69 12.64
N ALA A 149 34.31 -8.66 13.47
CA ALA A 149 34.32 -7.83 14.65
C ALA A 149 35.53 -8.19 15.55
N GLY A 150 36.31 -7.18 15.93
CA GLY A 150 37.58 -7.30 16.65
C GLY A 150 38.84 -7.08 15.81
N ASP A 151 38.74 -7.12 14.48
CA ASP A 151 39.88 -6.88 13.59
C ASP A 151 40.22 -5.38 13.51
N THR A 152 41.53 -5.11 13.20
CA THR A 152 41.98 -3.74 12.90
C THR A 152 41.93 -3.50 11.40
N ILE A 153 41.40 -2.38 10.99
CA ILE A 153 41.27 -1.94 9.60
C ILE A 153 41.89 -0.56 9.41
N SER A 154 42.71 -0.40 8.36
CA SER A 154 43.18 0.90 7.89
C SER A 154 42.17 1.45 6.87
N ILE A 155 41.61 2.61 7.16
CA ILE A 155 40.57 3.24 6.33
C ILE A 155 40.61 4.78 6.47
N ASP A 156 40.40 5.46 5.34
CA ASP A 156 40.15 6.90 5.34
C ASP A 156 38.66 7.18 5.61
N LEU A 157 38.37 7.84 6.74
CA LEU A 157 37.01 8.21 7.13
C LEU A 157 36.55 9.55 6.55
N THR A 158 37.46 10.31 6.01
CA THR A 158 37.21 11.70 5.59
C THR A 158 37.26 11.89 4.08
N GLY A 159 37.79 10.91 3.34
CA GLY A 159 38.00 11.04 1.90
C GLY A 159 39.11 12.02 1.51
N THR A 160 39.98 12.40 2.46
CA THR A 160 41.12 13.32 2.24
C THR A 160 42.42 12.59 1.89
N GLY A 161 42.38 11.26 1.80
CA GLY A 161 43.54 10.40 1.52
C GLY A 161 44.36 10.05 2.77
N GLN A 162 43.90 10.41 3.96
CA GLN A 162 44.57 10.09 5.23
C GLN A 162 43.94 8.83 5.83
N GLU A 163 44.60 7.70 5.68
CA GLU A 163 44.20 6.46 6.35
C GLU A 163 44.62 6.48 7.82
N ALA A 164 43.74 5.97 8.69
CA ALA A 164 44.04 5.70 10.08
C ALA A 164 43.60 4.27 10.45
N GLU A 165 44.20 3.71 11.50
CA GLU A 165 43.83 2.40 12.00
C GLU A 165 42.67 2.49 12.98
N TYR A 166 41.64 1.69 12.74
CA TYR A 166 40.46 1.57 13.60
C TYR A 166 40.18 0.11 13.92
N THR A 167 39.60 -0.12 15.08
CA THR A 167 39.07 -1.44 15.46
C THR A 167 37.64 -1.60 14.95
N LEU A 168 37.38 -2.64 14.20
CA LEU A 168 36.05 -2.98 13.74
C LEU A 168 35.21 -3.55 14.89
N SER A 169 34.45 -2.71 15.60
CA SER A 169 33.65 -3.13 16.75
C SER A 169 32.45 -3.99 16.37
N GLY A 170 31.94 -3.81 15.15
CA GLY A 170 30.79 -4.56 14.64
C GLY A 170 30.65 -4.52 13.13
N VAL A 171 29.91 -5.51 12.62
CA VAL A 171 29.56 -5.62 11.21
C VAL A 171 28.04 -5.67 11.07
N LEU A 172 27.45 -4.69 10.36
CA LEU A 172 26.03 -4.66 10.05
C LEU A 172 25.68 -5.71 9.00
N ASN A 173 24.63 -6.49 9.24
CA ASN A 173 24.13 -7.51 8.32
C ASN A 173 23.39 -6.88 7.13
N ASN A 174 24.09 -6.14 6.29
CA ASN A 174 23.58 -5.57 5.05
C ASN A 174 24.39 -6.10 3.88
N THR A 175 23.81 -7.01 3.10
CA THR A 175 24.46 -7.72 1.99
C THR A 175 24.01 -7.25 0.61
N LYS A 176 23.08 -6.29 0.53
CA LYS A 176 22.59 -5.78 -0.76
C LYS A 176 23.58 -4.78 -1.33
N GLU A 177 23.91 -4.92 -2.60
CA GLU A 177 24.64 -3.89 -3.34
C GLU A 177 23.92 -2.54 -3.26
N SER A 178 24.70 -1.47 -3.13
CA SER A 178 24.20 -0.10 -3.00
C SER A 178 25.08 0.87 -3.78
N ASN A 179 24.52 2.00 -4.14
CA ASN A 179 25.28 3.14 -4.67
C ASN A 179 25.89 4.00 -3.57
N GLY A 180 25.56 3.71 -2.32
CA GLY A 180 26.11 4.39 -1.16
C GLY A 180 26.28 3.45 0.02
N TYR A 181 27.29 3.70 0.83
CA TYR A 181 27.62 2.96 2.03
C TYR A 181 27.69 3.89 3.23
N PHE A 182 27.55 3.32 4.41
CA PHE A 182 27.67 4.05 5.67
C PHE A 182 28.84 3.50 6.47
N ILE A 183 29.62 4.40 7.07
CA ILE A 183 30.58 4.08 8.10
C ILE A 183 30.05 4.67 9.40
N TYR A 184 29.87 3.83 10.40
CA TYR A 184 29.40 4.30 11.69
C TYR A 184 30.56 4.39 12.68
N VAL A 185 30.63 5.52 13.39
CA VAL A 185 31.67 5.83 14.34
C VAL A 185 31.10 6.00 15.74
N SER A 186 31.97 6.02 16.76
CA SER A 186 31.56 6.33 18.13
C SER A 186 31.13 7.79 18.29
N LYS A 187 30.41 8.10 19.35
CA LYS A 187 29.98 9.48 19.66
C LYS A 187 31.15 10.42 19.89
N GLU A 188 32.23 9.91 20.49
CA GLU A 188 33.46 10.64 20.75
C GLU A 188 34.15 11.00 19.43
N LEU A 189 34.41 10.04 18.56
CA LEU A 189 34.99 10.29 17.25
C LEU A 189 34.09 11.18 16.37
N ALA A 190 32.77 11.02 16.49
CA ALA A 190 31.83 11.86 15.77
C ALA A 190 31.95 13.36 16.13
N ARG A 191 32.15 13.66 17.42
CA ARG A 191 32.39 15.05 17.87
C ARG A 191 33.72 15.59 17.35
N ASP A 192 34.77 14.77 17.34
CA ASP A 192 36.08 15.18 16.85
C ASP A 192 36.05 15.46 15.34
N LEU A 193 35.35 14.65 14.57
CA LEU A 193 35.22 14.81 13.12
C LEU A 193 34.34 16.02 12.74
N ALA A 194 33.18 16.19 13.37
CA ALA A 194 32.21 17.21 13.01
C ALA A 194 32.38 18.53 13.78
N LYS A 195 33.16 18.54 14.86
CA LYS A 195 33.43 19.77 15.68
C LYS A 195 32.13 20.50 16.01
N ASP A 196 32.07 21.78 15.63
CA ASP A 196 30.95 22.70 15.90
C ASP A 196 29.66 22.31 15.14
N SER A 197 29.76 21.50 14.08
CA SER A 197 28.61 21.05 13.30
C SER A 197 27.97 19.77 13.83
N PHE A 198 28.52 19.18 14.92
CA PHE A 198 27.96 17.96 15.49
C PHE A 198 26.59 18.18 16.10
N GLN A 199 25.55 17.65 15.46
CA GLN A 199 24.17 17.73 15.93
C GLN A 199 23.54 16.33 15.94
N VAL A 200 22.94 15.96 17.06
CA VAL A 200 22.27 14.69 17.23
C VAL A 200 20.78 14.86 17.01
N THR A 201 20.20 14.01 16.16
CA THR A 201 18.76 13.84 16.05
C THR A 201 18.32 12.66 16.91
N ALA A 202 17.40 12.88 17.84
CA ALA A 202 16.80 11.84 18.64
C ALA A 202 15.55 11.29 17.95
N TYR A 203 15.67 10.14 17.33
CA TYR A 203 14.52 9.36 16.84
C TYR A 203 13.80 8.71 18.01
N THR A 204 12.55 9.07 18.21
CA THR A 204 11.85 8.73 19.45
C THR A 204 10.55 8.00 19.17
N ARG A 205 10.36 6.87 19.84
CA ARG A 205 9.10 6.15 19.88
C ARG A 205 8.34 6.51 21.13
N LEU A 206 7.17 7.09 20.97
CA LEU A 206 6.27 7.47 22.05
C LEU A 206 5.46 6.26 22.54
N ASN A 207 5.21 6.19 23.83
CA ASN A 207 4.36 5.18 24.47
C ASN A 207 2.88 5.51 24.26
N THR A 208 2.45 5.56 23.01
CA THR A 208 1.07 5.90 22.63
C THR A 208 0.58 5.03 21.50
N ASN A 209 -0.75 4.81 21.46
CA ASN A 209 -1.47 4.22 20.33
C ASN A 209 -2.05 5.29 19.39
N ALA A 210 -1.68 6.55 19.56
CA ALA A 210 -2.09 7.62 18.66
C ALA A 210 -1.61 7.35 17.23
N ILE A 211 -2.45 7.70 16.27
CA ILE A 211 -2.26 7.37 14.85
C ILE A 211 -2.27 8.64 14.01
N SER A 212 -3.10 9.63 14.35
CA SER A 212 -3.12 10.90 13.64
C SER A 212 -1.90 11.75 13.99
N SER A 213 -1.40 12.49 12.99
CA SER A 213 -0.25 13.38 13.17
C SER A 213 -0.45 14.38 14.30
N THR A 214 -1.64 14.99 14.39
CA THR A 214 -1.99 15.93 15.47
C THR A 214 -1.95 15.29 16.85
N ALA A 215 -2.52 14.10 17.02
CA ALA A 215 -2.49 13.40 18.30
C ALA A 215 -1.09 12.92 18.71
N ILE A 216 -0.22 12.61 17.72
CA ILE A 216 1.18 12.27 17.96
C ILE A 216 1.94 13.51 18.44
N LEU A 217 1.76 14.67 17.78
CA LEU A 217 2.40 15.93 18.17
C LEU A 217 1.91 16.41 19.54
N ASP A 218 0.61 16.34 19.82
CA ASP A 218 0.07 16.68 21.16
C ASP A 218 0.67 15.80 22.26
N PHE A 219 0.88 14.52 21.97
CA PHE A 219 1.50 13.60 22.92
C PHE A 219 3.02 13.85 23.04
N ALA A 220 3.67 14.20 21.93
CA ALA A 220 5.08 14.59 21.91
C ALA A 220 5.32 15.84 22.77
N GLY A 221 4.48 16.88 22.62
CA GLY A 221 4.53 18.08 23.45
C GLY A 221 4.50 17.78 24.95
N LYS A 222 3.70 16.80 25.37
CA LYS A 222 3.69 16.32 26.78
C LYS A 222 4.96 15.58 27.15
N ALA A 223 5.50 14.78 26.24
CA ALA A 223 6.71 14.01 26.48
C ALA A 223 7.98 14.87 26.55
N ILE A 224 8.02 16.00 25.86
CA ILE A 224 9.16 16.93 25.91
C ILE A 224 9.01 18.02 27.00
N GLN A 225 7.88 18.08 27.67
CA GLN A 225 7.63 19.05 28.73
C GLN A 225 8.71 18.97 29.80
N ASN A 226 9.28 20.10 30.18
CA ASN A 226 10.36 20.22 31.16
C ASN A 226 11.75 19.68 30.72
N THR A 227 11.95 19.35 29.46
CA THR A 227 13.27 18.92 28.94
C THR A 227 14.08 20.07 28.31
N GLY A 228 13.51 21.28 28.23
CA GLY A 228 14.13 22.39 27.51
C GLY A 228 14.14 22.25 25.99
N ILE A 229 13.46 21.21 25.46
CA ILE A 229 13.25 21.02 24.03
C ILE A 229 12.08 21.90 23.60
N VAL A 230 12.24 22.65 22.53
CA VAL A 230 11.17 23.48 21.94
C VAL A 230 10.42 22.70 20.85
N GLU A 231 9.15 23.05 20.63
CA GLU A 231 8.30 22.32 19.68
C GLU A 231 8.84 22.37 18.24
N GLU A 232 9.54 23.43 17.86
CA GLU A 232 10.16 23.59 16.54
C GLU A 232 11.27 22.56 16.24
N GLN A 233 11.87 21.98 17.27
CA GLN A 233 12.83 20.89 17.12
C GLN A 233 12.16 19.54 16.83
N VAL A 234 10.84 19.42 17.06
CA VAL A 234 10.10 18.17 16.92
C VAL A 234 9.53 18.04 15.53
N MET A 235 9.99 17.04 14.80
CA MET A 235 9.46 16.69 13.48
C MET A 235 8.74 15.34 13.51
N LEU A 236 7.68 15.22 12.74
CA LEU A 236 7.09 13.92 12.45
C LEU A 236 8.03 13.14 11.52
N THR A 237 8.33 11.90 11.88
CA THR A 237 9.05 11.03 10.95
C THR A 237 8.17 10.68 9.75
N GLY A 238 8.76 10.35 8.60
CA GLY A 238 8.04 9.87 7.42
C GLY A 238 7.12 8.68 7.71
N TYR A 239 7.43 7.90 8.72
CA TYR A 239 6.57 6.86 9.28
C TYR A 239 5.21 7.40 9.75
N SER A 240 5.19 8.47 10.54
CA SER A 240 3.94 9.03 11.09
C SER A 240 3.04 9.57 9.98
N ALA A 241 3.61 10.21 8.96
CA ALA A 241 2.87 10.71 7.81
C ALA A 241 2.23 9.55 7.00
N VAL A 242 3.01 8.51 6.72
CA VAL A 242 2.51 7.33 5.97
C VAL A 242 1.47 6.57 6.77
N MET A 243 1.66 6.41 8.09
CA MET A 243 0.70 5.69 8.94
C MET A 243 -0.63 6.42 9.08
N SER A 244 -0.62 7.74 9.21
CA SER A 244 -1.86 8.51 9.24
C SER A 244 -2.64 8.35 7.92
N GLY A 245 -1.99 8.40 6.78
CA GLY A 245 -2.60 8.17 5.47
C GLY A 245 -3.13 6.74 5.28
N VAL A 246 -2.37 5.70 5.63
CA VAL A 246 -2.78 4.29 5.46
C VAL A 246 -3.93 3.90 6.40
N ILE A 247 -3.97 4.45 7.62
CA ILE A 247 -4.99 4.06 8.61
C ILE A 247 -6.27 4.86 8.43
N THR A 248 -6.18 6.13 8.06
CA THR A 248 -7.36 6.95 7.75
C THR A 248 -8.06 6.50 6.47
N SER A 249 -7.34 5.97 5.50
CA SER A 249 -7.94 5.42 4.27
C SER A 249 -8.72 4.11 4.49
N GLY A 250 -8.56 3.45 5.64
CA GLY A 250 -9.26 2.19 5.95
C GLY A 250 -8.90 1.04 4.99
N ILE A 251 -9.82 0.09 4.83
CA ILE A 251 -9.70 -0.95 3.79
C ILE A 251 -9.91 -0.26 2.43
N PRO A 252 -8.96 -0.35 1.49
CA PRO A 252 -9.12 0.28 0.18
C PRO A 252 -10.48 -0.06 -0.45
N ILE A 253 -11.20 0.94 -0.93
CA ILE A 253 -12.55 0.78 -1.53
C ILE A 253 -12.65 -0.42 -2.49
N PRO A 254 -11.63 -0.75 -3.31
CA PRO A 254 -11.68 -1.94 -4.16
C PRO A 254 -11.89 -3.27 -3.42
N VAL A 255 -11.39 -3.42 -2.18
CA VAL A 255 -11.46 -4.70 -1.45
C VAL A 255 -12.89 -5.06 -1.01
N PRO A 256 -13.67 -4.19 -0.33
CA PRO A 256 -15.07 -4.48 -0.02
C PRO A 256 -15.93 -4.59 -1.29
N LEU A 257 -15.64 -3.83 -2.34
CA LEU A 257 -16.33 -3.96 -3.62
C LEU A 257 -16.06 -5.33 -4.25
N LEU A 258 -14.83 -5.78 -4.29
CA LEU A 258 -14.43 -7.09 -4.81
C LEU A 258 -15.04 -8.22 -3.97
N ALA A 259 -15.06 -8.09 -2.65
CA ALA A 259 -15.72 -9.04 -1.75
C ALA A 259 -17.24 -9.09 -1.98
N ALA A 260 -17.89 -7.97 -2.21
CA ALA A 260 -19.32 -7.91 -2.54
C ALA A 260 -19.61 -8.58 -3.91
N LEU A 261 -18.80 -8.29 -4.93
CA LEU A 261 -18.93 -8.92 -6.26
C LEU A 261 -18.74 -10.44 -6.18
N THR A 262 -17.73 -10.92 -5.47
CA THR A 262 -17.52 -12.36 -5.25
C THR A 262 -18.66 -13.00 -4.46
N ALA A 263 -19.24 -12.31 -3.48
CA ALA A 263 -20.40 -12.81 -2.75
C ALA A 263 -21.66 -12.92 -3.64
N ILE A 264 -21.90 -11.95 -4.52
CA ILE A 264 -23.00 -11.98 -5.50
C ILE A 264 -22.80 -13.14 -6.49
N LEU A 265 -21.59 -13.33 -6.98
CA LEU A 265 -21.23 -14.46 -7.85
C LEU A 265 -21.49 -15.78 -7.15
N ALA A 266 -20.99 -15.93 -5.92
CA ALA A 266 -21.20 -17.11 -5.09
C ALA A 266 -22.69 -17.41 -4.90
N ALA A 267 -23.51 -16.40 -4.57
CA ALA A 267 -24.96 -16.55 -4.45
C ALA A 267 -25.60 -17.03 -5.75
N THR A 268 -25.16 -16.48 -6.90
CA THR A 268 -25.68 -16.83 -8.23
C THR A 268 -25.33 -18.28 -8.59
N ILE A 269 -24.10 -18.72 -8.30
CA ILE A 269 -23.66 -20.09 -8.57
C ILE A 269 -24.42 -21.09 -7.67
N VAL A 270 -24.52 -20.81 -6.36
CA VAL A 270 -25.27 -21.64 -5.41
C VAL A 270 -26.74 -21.73 -5.83
N TYR A 271 -27.35 -20.61 -6.20
CA TYR A 271 -28.73 -20.58 -6.74
C TYR A 271 -28.87 -21.47 -7.98
N GLY A 272 -27.98 -21.36 -8.94
CA GLY A 272 -28.04 -22.10 -10.20
C GLY A 272 -27.87 -23.61 -10.03
N VAL A 273 -26.91 -24.00 -9.19
CA VAL A 273 -26.68 -25.44 -8.90
C VAL A 273 -27.87 -26.03 -8.14
N PHE A 274 -28.39 -25.28 -7.15
CA PHE A 274 -29.57 -25.73 -6.39
C PHE A 274 -30.84 -25.79 -7.25
N TYR A 275 -31.06 -24.80 -8.12
CA TYR A 275 -32.16 -24.77 -9.07
C TYR A 275 -32.10 -25.98 -10.02
N THR A 276 -30.92 -26.25 -10.59
CA THR A 276 -30.73 -27.41 -11.50
C THR A 276 -31.02 -28.72 -10.78
N LYS A 277 -30.59 -28.90 -9.53
CA LYS A 277 -30.89 -30.08 -8.72
C LYS A 277 -32.36 -30.25 -8.45
N ILE A 278 -33.06 -29.18 -8.06
CA ILE A 278 -34.48 -29.19 -7.78
C ILE A 278 -35.29 -29.53 -9.04
N VAL A 279 -34.97 -28.92 -10.17
CA VAL A 279 -35.63 -29.23 -11.45
C VAL A 279 -35.41 -30.66 -11.86
N LYS A 280 -34.21 -31.22 -11.65
CA LYS A 280 -33.92 -32.63 -11.92
C LYS A 280 -34.75 -33.57 -11.04
N ASN A 281 -35.07 -33.16 -9.81
CA ASN A 281 -35.80 -33.99 -8.84
C ASN A 281 -37.29 -33.65 -8.76
N VAL A 282 -37.85 -32.88 -9.69
CA VAL A 282 -39.26 -32.48 -9.72
C VAL A 282 -40.20 -33.71 -9.73
N GLN A 283 -39.83 -34.78 -10.46
CA GLN A 283 -40.59 -36.02 -10.50
C GLN A 283 -40.67 -36.67 -9.11
N MET A 284 -39.58 -36.74 -8.38
CA MET A 284 -39.54 -37.23 -6.99
C MET A 284 -40.45 -36.38 -6.08
N PHE A 285 -40.45 -35.09 -6.20
CA PHE A 285 -41.32 -34.21 -5.41
C PHE A 285 -42.81 -34.43 -5.77
N GLY A 286 -43.12 -34.63 -7.05
CA GLY A 286 -44.46 -35.02 -7.49
C GLY A 286 -44.93 -36.36 -6.88
N GLN A 287 -44.08 -37.39 -6.92
CA GLN A 287 -44.35 -38.71 -6.29
C GLN A 287 -44.54 -38.58 -4.77
N LEU A 288 -43.71 -37.80 -4.09
CA LEU A 288 -43.88 -37.58 -2.64
C LEU A 288 -45.22 -36.91 -2.32
N ARG A 289 -45.74 -36.09 -3.22
CA ARG A 289 -47.08 -35.49 -3.08
C ARG A 289 -48.22 -36.44 -3.34
N THR A 290 -48.05 -37.43 -4.24
CA THR A 290 -49.06 -38.49 -4.41
C THR A 290 -49.17 -39.39 -3.19
N VAL A 291 -48.07 -39.59 -2.45
CA VAL A 291 -48.02 -40.33 -1.18
C VAL A 291 -48.54 -39.49 0.00
N GLY A 292 -48.94 -38.21 -0.23
CA GLY A 292 -49.59 -37.37 0.78
C GLY A 292 -48.68 -36.30 1.44
N MET A 293 -47.47 -36.08 0.98
CA MET A 293 -46.64 -35.00 1.51
C MET A 293 -47.22 -33.61 1.21
N THR A 294 -47.31 -32.74 2.24
CA THR A 294 -47.79 -31.37 2.11
C THR A 294 -46.75 -30.45 1.49
N LYS A 295 -47.19 -29.32 0.94
CA LYS A 295 -46.28 -28.25 0.42
C LYS A 295 -45.29 -27.81 1.48
N ARG A 296 -45.71 -27.70 2.75
CA ARG A 296 -44.86 -27.27 3.88
C ARG A 296 -43.76 -28.31 4.18
N GLN A 297 -44.08 -29.59 4.09
CA GLN A 297 -43.12 -30.70 4.32
C GLN A 297 -42.07 -30.72 3.22
N ILE A 298 -42.44 -30.57 1.94
CA ILE A 298 -41.50 -30.47 0.81
C ILE A 298 -40.60 -29.26 0.98
N LYS A 299 -41.16 -28.09 1.34
CA LYS A 299 -40.38 -26.87 1.65
C LYS A 299 -39.37 -27.16 2.75
N ARG A 300 -39.79 -27.76 3.86
CA ARG A 300 -38.91 -28.10 4.99
C ARG A 300 -37.80 -29.06 4.56
N MET A 301 -38.13 -30.07 3.78
CA MET A 301 -37.17 -31.07 3.26
C MET A 301 -36.09 -30.40 2.41
N ALA A 302 -36.48 -29.66 1.37
CA ALA A 302 -35.56 -29.02 0.45
C ALA A 302 -34.71 -27.90 1.12
N SER A 303 -35.34 -27.10 2.02
CA SER A 303 -34.60 -26.09 2.79
C SER A 303 -33.62 -26.70 3.79
N LYS A 304 -33.97 -27.85 4.40
CA LYS A 304 -33.10 -28.57 5.32
C LYS A 304 -31.89 -29.16 4.61
N GLU A 305 -32.10 -29.69 3.42
CA GLU A 305 -31.02 -30.17 2.56
C GLU A 305 -30.05 -29.05 2.23
N GLY A 306 -30.52 -27.87 1.83
CA GLY A 306 -29.68 -26.71 1.54
C GLY A 306 -28.88 -26.20 2.75
N ARG A 307 -29.53 -26.19 3.94
CA ARG A 307 -28.84 -25.80 5.18
C ARG A 307 -27.77 -26.83 5.58
N LEU A 308 -27.99 -28.12 5.35
CA LEU A 308 -26.96 -29.12 5.62
C LEU A 308 -25.74 -28.96 4.71
N TYR A 309 -25.95 -28.59 3.42
CA TYR A 309 -24.84 -28.24 2.54
C TYR A 309 -24.09 -26.98 3.00
N ALA A 310 -24.82 -25.96 3.49
CA ALA A 310 -24.20 -24.77 4.05
C ALA A 310 -23.37 -25.08 5.30
N LEU A 311 -23.96 -25.87 6.24
CA LEU A 311 -23.28 -26.26 7.48
C LEU A 311 -22.01 -27.09 7.27
N ALA A 312 -21.91 -27.86 6.16
CA ALA A 312 -20.71 -28.59 5.84
C ALA A 312 -19.74 -27.81 4.93
N GLY A 313 -20.27 -27.05 3.96
CA GLY A 313 -19.48 -26.32 2.98
C GLY A 313 -18.82 -25.07 3.55
N ILE A 314 -19.51 -24.34 4.45
CA ILE A 314 -18.98 -23.11 5.05
C ILE A 314 -17.73 -23.39 5.90
N PRO A 315 -17.73 -24.33 6.87
CA PRO A 315 -16.52 -24.64 7.62
C PRO A 315 -15.35 -25.11 6.73
N LEU A 316 -15.65 -25.94 5.73
CA LEU A 316 -14.63 -26.40 4.79
C LEU A 316 -14.00 -25.21 4.03
N GLY A 317 -14.83 -24.27 3.55
CA GLY A 317 -14.36 -23.05 2.89
C GLY A 317 -13.55 -22.14 3.80
N LEU A 318 -13.95 -22.01 5.06
CA LEU A 318 -13.21 -21.23 6.06
C LEU A 318 -11.83 -21.84 6.34
N VAL A 319 -11.73 -23.17 6.53
CA VAL A 319 -10.45 -23.84 6.77
C VAL A 319 -9.50 -23.63 5.59
N ILE A 320 -9.96 -23.84 4.36
CA ILE A 320 -9.15 -23.61 3.16
C ILE A 320 -8.79 -22.13 3.03
N GLY A 321 -9.72 -21.21 3.32
CA GLY A 321 -9.51 -19.77 3.29
C GLY A 321 -8.46 -19.29 4.30
N VAL A 322 -8.42 -19.88 5.51
CA VAL A 322 -7.36 -19.62 6.51
C VAL A 322 -6.00 -20.06 5.97
N LEU A 323 -5.92 -21.25 5.39
CA LEU A 323 -4.67 -21.77 4.83
C LEU A 323 -4.13 -20.85 3.72
N ILE A 324 -5.00 -20.45 2.78
CA ILE A 324 -4.61 -19.51 1.71
C ILE A 324 -4.24 -18.14 2.26
N GLY A 325 -5.01 -17.62 3.23
CA GLY A 325 -4.72 -16.34 3.88
C GLY A 325 -3.39 -16.34 4.63
N PHE A 326 -3.10 -17.43 5.34
CA PHE A 326 -1.82 -17.61 6.04
C PHE A 326 -0.62 -17.71 5.08
N ILE A 327 -0.76 -18.50 4.00
CA ILE A 327 0.30 -18.62 2.98
C ILE A 327 0.54 -17.28 2.27
N GLY A 328 -0.55 -16.51 2.02
CA GLY A 328 -0.47 -15.24 1.32
C GLY A 328 0.15 -14.11 2.16
N CYS A 329 0.01 -14.12 3.48
CA CYS A 329 0.58 -13.10 4.37
C CYS A 329 0.84 -13.66 5.78
N PRO A 330 1.91 -14.46 5.97
CA PRO A 330 2.20 -15.09 7.27
C PRO A 330 2.51 -14.06 8.36
N ASP A 331 3.27 -13.01 8.04
CA ASP A 331 3.73 -11.99 9.01
C ASP A 331 2.61 -11.10 9.55
N GLY A 332 1.50 -10.99 8.80
CA GLY A 332 0.32 -10.22 9.20
C GLY A 332 -0.80 -11.07 9.80
N PHE A 333 -0.61 -12.38 9.92
CA PHE A 333 -1.65 -13.28 10.41
C PHE A 333 -1.89 -13.14 11.91
N ARG A 334 -3.13 -12.78 12.29
CA ARG A 334 -3.56 -12.68 13.70
C ARG A 334 -4.75 -13.59 13.96
N LEU A 335 -4.56 -14.58 14.84
CA LEU A 335 -5.59 -15.56 15.18
C LEU A 335 -6.90 -14.90 15.67
N LYS A 336 -6.80 -13.90 16.54
CA LYS A 336 -7.98 -13.19 17.08
C LYS A 336 -8.83 -12.55 15.99
N THR A 337 -8.20 -11.82 15.08
CA THR A 337 -8.86 -11.15 13.96
C THR A 337 -9.44 -12.17 12.98
N THR A 338 -8.69 -13.23 12.68
CA THR A 338 -9.11 -14.34 11.81
C THR A 338 -10.39 -15.00 12.34
N VAL A 339 -10.48 -15.30 13.65
CA VAL A 339 -11.68 -15.90 14.25
C VAL A 339 -12.88 -14.96 14.17
N ILE A 340 -12.70 -13.67 14.43
CA ILE A 340 -13.80 -12.68 14.33
C ILE A 340 -14.35 -12.65 12.89
N TYR A 341 -13.47 -12.55 11.89
CA TYR A 341 -13.87 -12.55 10.49
C TYR A 341 -14.46 -13.90 10.06
N ALA A 342 -13.96 -15.03 10.56
CA ALA A 342 -14.52 -16.34 10.28
C ALA A 342 -15.98 -16.44 10.73
N VAL A 343 -16.31 -15.97 11.95
CA VAL A 343 -17.67 -15.96 12.47
C VAL A 343 -18.57 -15.04 11.64
N LEU A 344 -18.09 -13.83 11.31
CA LEU A 344 -18.82 -12.87 10.49
C LEU A 344 -19.12 -13.45 9.09
N ILE A 345 -18.11 -13.97 8.42
CA ILE A 345 -18.23 -14.57 7.07
C ILE A 345 -19.15 -15.81 7.12
N ALA A 346 -19.03 -16.65 8.16
CA ALA A 346 -19.92 -17.81 8.32
C ALA A 346 -21.39 -17.37 8.40
N ALA A 347 -21.70 -16.34 9.20
CA ALA A 347 -23.04 -15.80 9.34
C ALA A 347 -23.58 -15.23 8.02
N VAL A 348 -22.77 -14.39 7.36
CA VAL A 348 -23.13 -13.78 6.06
C VAL A 348 -23.32 -14.87 4.98
N ALA A 349 -22.39 -15.81 4.87
CA ALA A 349 -22.47 -16.91 3.92
C ALA A 349 -23.73 -17.78 4.17
N PHE A 350 -24.04 -18.06 5.42
CA PHE A 350 -25.25 -18.80 5.78
C PHE A 350 -26.52 -18.08 5.34
N VAL A 351 -26.60 -16.76 5.54
CA VAL A 351 -27.71 -15.92 5.07
C VAL A 351 -27.80 -15.95 3.54
N ILE A 352 -26.68 -15.73 2.84
CA ILE A 352 -26.60 -15.75 1.37
C ILE A 352 -27.08 -17.08 0.81
N VAL A 353 -26.64 -18.20 1.36
CA VAL A 353 -27.09 -19.54 0.92
C VAL A 353 -28.59 -19.70 1.13
N ASN A 354 -29.14 -19.28 2.27
CA ASN A 354 -30.59 -19.36 2.52
C ASN A 354 -31.40 -18.51 1.52
N ILE A 355 -30.91 -17.33 1.16
CA ILE A 355 -31.53 -16.47 0.12
C ILE A 355 -31.44 -17.15 -1.25
N ALA A 356 -30.27 -17.69 -1.61
CA ALA A 356 -30.05 -18.34 -2.88
C ALA A 356 -30.96 -19.56 -3.10
N ILE A 357 -31.22 -20.36 -2.07
CA ILE A 357 -32.08 -21.55 -2.17
C ILE A 357 -33.58 -21.22 -2.10
N PHE A 358 -33.98 -20.01 -1.71
CA PHE A 358 -35.40 -19.66 -1.48
C PHE A 358 -36.28 -19.86 -2.73
N LYS A 359 -35.87 -19.32 -3.89
CA LYS A 359 -36.63 -19.49 -5.15
C LYS A 359 -36.66 -20.94 -5.63
N PRO A 360 -35.54 -21.73 -5.69
CA PRO A 360 -35.55 -23.13 -6.01
C PRO A 360 -36.50 -23.96 -5.14
N VAL A 361 -36.46 -23.74 -3.82
CA VAL A 361 -37.35 -24.43 -2.87
C VAL A 361 -38.82 -24.09 -3.13
N ARG A 362 -39.15 -22.87 -3.53
CA ARG A 362 -40.50 -22.47 -3.89
C ARG A 362 -41.00 -23.22 -5.15
N VAL A 363 -40.13 -23.47 -6.10
CA VAL A 363 -40.42 -24.30 -7.28
C VAL A 363 -40.77 -25.74 -6.86
N ALA A 364 -39.92 -26.36 -6.03
CA ALA A 364 -40.17 -27.71 -5.49
C ALA A 364 -41.53 -27.81 -4.74
N MET A 365 -41.84 -26.80 -3.92
CA MET A 365 -43.08 -26.75 -3.13
C MET A 365 -44.36 -26.67 -3.99
N ASN A 366 -44.28 -25.95 -5.12
CA ASN A 366 -45.46 -25.71 -5.98
C ASN A 366 -45.66 -26.76 -7.07
N THR A 367 -44.78 -27.74 -7.20
CA THR A 367 -44.95 -28.84 -8.16
C THR A 367 -46.22 -29.64 -7.85
N SER A 368 -47.12 -29.78 -8.84
CA SER A 368 -48.32 -30.57 -8.68
C SER A 368 -48.04 -32.07 -8.85
N PRO A 369 -48.86 -32.99 -8.24
CA PRO A 369 -48.68 -34.41 -8.44
C PRO A 369 -48.76 -34.82 -9.92
N VAL A 370 -49.66 -34.21 -10.68
CA VAL A 370 -49.86 -34.47 -12.11
C VAL A 370 -48.70 -33.93 -12.95
N GLU A 371 -48.21 -32.73 -12.64
CA GLU A 371 -47.02 -32.18 -13.27
C GLU A 371 -45.77 -33.01 -12.96
N GLY A 372 -45.60 -33.45 -11.71
CA GLY A 372 -44.48 -34.30 -11.32
C GLY A 372 -44.50 -35.69 -12.02
N ALA A 373 -45.68 -36.30 -12.17
CA ALA A 373 -45.83 -37.56 -12.88
C ALA A 373 -45.62 -37.43 -14.41
N LYS A 374 -46.03 -36.30 -15.00
CA LYS A 374 -45.87 -35.99 -16.42
C LYS A 374 -44.58 -35.23 -16.76
N TYR A 375 -43.83 -34.83 -15.76
CA TYR A 375 -42.61 -34.04 -15.95
C TYR A 375 -41.51 -34.97 -16.50
N LEU A 376 -41.57 -35.21 -17.79
CA LEU A 376 -40.40 -35.55 -18.56
C LEU A 376 -39.48 -34.35 -18.46
N ALA A 377 -38.24 -34.52 -18.04
CA ALA A 377 -37.24 -33.47 -17.80
C ALA A 377 -37.01 -32.48 -18.99
N TYR A 378 -37.81 -32.63 -20.02
CA TYR A 378 -37.80 -31.95 -21.30
C TYR A 378 -39.12 -31.30 -21.71
N ALA A 379 -40.19 -31.39 -20.92
CA ALA A 379 -41.48 -30.77 -21.28
C ALA A 379 -41.57 -29.33 -20.73
N GLY A 380 -40.80 -28.42 -21.26
CA GLY A 380 -41.25 -27.02 -21.34
C GLY A 380 -42.54 -27.04 -22.16
N LYS A 381 -43.56 -26.24 -21.75
CA LYS A 381 -44.82 -26.07 -22.49
C LYS A 381 -44.52 -25.88 -23.97
N ALA A 382 -44.62 -26.95 -24.73
CA ALA A 382 -44.57 -26.87 -26.18
C ALA A 382 -45.79 -26.05 -26.59
N LYS A 383 -45.62 -24.80 -26.95
CA LYS A 383 -46.58 -24.11 -27.76
C LYS A 383 -46.65 -24.86 -29.05
N SER A 384 -47.77 -25.53 -29.24
CA SER A 384 -48.16 -26.25 -30.44
C SER A 384 -47.86 -25.46 -31.69
N SER A 385 -47.29 -26.17 -32.69
CA SER A 385 -47.18 -25.77 -34.09
C SER A 385 -46.48 -24.45 -34.42
N SER A 386 -45.17 -24.50 -34.53
CA SER A 386 -44.52 -23.84 -35.64
C SER A 386 -44.03 -24.92 -36.61
N LYS A 387 -44.52 -24.84 -37.85
CA LYS A 387 -44.17 -25.76 -38.94
C LYS A 387 -42.65 -25.86 -39.02
N LEU A 388 -42.11 -27.08 -38.87
CA LEU A 388 -40.69 -27.38 -39.05
C LEU A 388 -40.31 -27.23 -40.51
N HIS A 389 -40.05 -26.03 -40.95
CA HIS A 389 -39.49 -25.72 -42.29
C HIS A 389 -38.02 -25.30 -42.24
N ARG A 390 -37.32 -25.63 -41.13
CA ARG A 390 -35.89 -25.37 -41.04
C ARG A 390 -35.06 -26.64 -41.15
N LYS A 391 -34.07 -26.65 -42.04
CA LYS A 391 -33.07 -27.72 -42.12
C LYS A 391 -32.52 -28.03 -40.74
N LEU A 392 -32.46 -29.29 -40.34
CA LEU A 392 -31.90 -29.81 -39.11
C LEU A 392 -30.37 -29.65 -39.17
N THR A 393 -29.90 -28.48 -38.81
CA THR A 393 -28.46 -28.22 -38.59
C THR A 393 -28.15 -28.29 -37.11
N PRO A 394 -26.91 -28.61 -36.70
CA PRO A 394 -26.51 -28.63 -35.30
C PRO A 394 -26.81 -27.31 -34.58
N PHE A 395 -26.67 -26.20 -35.27
CA PHE A 395 -26.99 -24.86 -34.73
C PHE A 395 -28.49 -24.68 -34.49
N ASN A 396 -29.36 -25.11 -35.41
CA ASN A 396 -30.79 -25.01 -35.24
C ASN A 396 -31.30 -25.94 -34.11
N LEU A 397 -30.69 -27.13 -33.93
CA LEU A 397 -30.95 -28.00 -32.79
C LEU A 397 -30.54 -27.40 -31.48
N ALA A 398 -29.36 -26.74 -31.41
CA ALA A 398 -28.90 -26.02 -30.23
C ALA A 398 -29.85 -24.88 -29.89
N LYS A 399 -30.28 -24.09 -30.87
CA LYS A 399 -31.23 -22.99 -30.69
C LYS A 399 -32.60 -23.47 -30.19
N ILE A 400 -33.12 -24.58 -30.69
CA ILE A 400 -34.37 -25.19 -30.24
C ILE A 400 -34.20 -25.69 -28.79
N ASN A 401 -33.08 -26.29 -28.44
CA ASN A 401 -32.80 -26.75 -27.09
C ASN A 401 -32.71 -25.58 -26.08
N ILE A 402 -32.06 -24.49 -26.46
CA ILE A 402 -32.01 -23.25 -25.66
C ILE A 402 -33.39 -22.67 -25.47
N GLN A 403 -34.18 -22.57 -26.55
CA GLN A 403 -35.54 -22.02 -26.49
C GLN A 403 -36.48 -22.89 -25.64
N ARG A 404 -36.29 -24.23 -25.64
CA ARG A 404 -37.08 -25.16 -24.86
C ARG A 404 -36.81 -25.09 -23.36
N ASN A 405 -35.56 -24.72 -22.97
CA ASN A 405 -35.12 -24.61 -21.60
C ASN A 405 -34.56 -23.20 -21.27
N LYS A 406 -35.29 -22.15 -21.69
CA LYS A 406 -34.83 -20.75 -21.58
C LYS A 406 -34.30 -20.37 -20.18
N GLN A 407 -35.01 -20.74 -19.12
CA GLN A 407 -34.60 -20.41 -17.75
C GLN A 407 -33.25 -21.04 -17.38
N LYS A 408 -33.03 -22.30 -17.76
CA LYS A 408 -31.77 -23.00 -17.51
C LYS A 408 -30.63 -22.39 -18.35
N ALA A 409 -30.92 -22.14 -19.63
CA ALA A 409 -29.94 -21.52 -20.55
C ALA A 409 -29.52 -20.12 -20.10
N VAL A 410 -30.50 -19.25 -19.76
CA VAL A 410 -30.24 -17.91 -19.25
C VAL A 410 -29.44 -17.96 -17.95
N LEU A 411 -29.80 -18.87 -17.02
CA LEU A 411 -29.08 -19.01 -15.76
C LEU A 411 -27.61 -19.43 -15.98
N THR A 412 -27.39 -20.41 -16.89
CA THR A 412 -26.04 -20.87 -17.22
C THR A 412 -25.22 -19.78 -17.89
N LEU A 413 -25.84 -19.00 -18.82
CA LEU A 413 -25.19 -17.86 -19.47
C LEU A 413 -24.87 -16.75 -18.46
N LEU A 414 -25.76 -16.45 -17.54
CA LEU A 414 -25.51 -15.47 -16.47
C LEU A 414 -24.35 -15.93 -15.57
N MET A 415 -24.34 -17.20 -15.14
CA MET A 415 -23.25 -17.71 -14.32
C MET A 415 -21.90 -17.63 -15.05
N LEU A 416 -21.87 -18.03 -16.33
CA LEU A 416 -20.66 -18.00 -17.14
C LEU A 416 -20.22 -16.55 -17.42
N GLY A 417 -21.17 -15.67 -17.74
CA GLY A 417 -20.91 -14.25 -18.00
C GLY A 417 -20.38 -13.52 -16.77
N VAL A 418 -21.02 -13.72 -15.62
CA VAL A 418 -20.57 -13.10 -14.36
C VAL A 418 -19.20 -13.65 -13.93
N SER A 419 -18.96 -14.98 -14.09
CA SER A 419 -17.64 -15.58 -13.82
C SER A 419 -16.56 -14.99 -14.74
N GLY A 420 -16.85 -14.86 -16.04
CA GLY A 420 -15.92 -14.30 -17.01
C GLY A 420 -15.64 -12.83 -16.74
N ALA A 421 -16.68 -12.06 -16.44
CA ALA A 421 -16.53 -10.64 -16.07
C ALA A 421 -15.66 -10.48 -14.81
N LEU A 422 -15.87 -11.30 -13.79
CA LEU A 422 -15.09 -11.25 -12.55
C LEU A 422 -13.63 -11.66 -12.78
N LEU A 423 -13.39 -12.67 -13.62
CA LEU A 423 -12.03 -13.05 -14.02
C LEU A 423 -11.34 -11.90 -14.76
N LEU A 424 -12.02 -11.24 -15.70
CA LEU A 424 -11.49 -10.09 -16.41
C LEU A 424 -11.18 -8.92 -15.45
N VAL A 425 -12.10 -8.56 -14.57
CA VAL A 425 -11.88 -7.51 -13.57
C VAL A 425 -10.68 -7.84 -12.69
N THR A 426 -10.62 -9.07 -12.17
CA THR A 426 -9.50 -9.49 -11.31
C THR A 426 -8.17 -9.49 -12.07
N SER A 427 -8.16 -9.98 -13.31
CA SER A 427 -6.98 -9.97 -14.17
C SER A 427 -6.53 -8.56 -14.53
N THR A 428 -7.48 -7.66 -14.83
CA THR A 428 -7.19 -6.26 -15.12
C THR A 428 -6.61 -5.55 -13.90
N VAL A 429 -7.23 -5.72 -12.72
CA VAL A 429 -6.72 -5.15 -11.47
C VAL A 429 -5.33 -5.71 -11.14
N ALA A 430 -5.13 -7.03 -11.24
CA ALA A 430 -3.82 -7.65 -10.99
C ALA A 430 -2.77 -7.19 -12.02
N GLY A 431 -3.16 -7.06 -13.29
CA GLY A 431 -2.26 -6.59 -14.36
C GLY A 431 -1.98 -5.09 -14.32
N SER A 432 -2.85 -4.29 -13.69
CA SER A 432 -2.61 -2.85 -13.49
C SER A 432 -1.56 -2.56 -12.42
N ILE A 433 -1.31 -3.52 -11.52
CA ILE A 433 -0.25 -3.42 -10.52
C ILE A 433 1.07 -3.78 -11.20
N ASN A 434 1.72 -2.77 -11.78
CA ASN A 434 3.07 -2.93 -12.32
C ASN A 434 4.08 -2.36 -11.30
N PRO A 435 4.86 -3.21 -10.61
CA PRO A 435 5.82 -2.74 -9.61
C PRO A 435 6.87 -1.80 -10.18
N ALA A 436 7.32 -2.04 -11.42
CA ALA A 436 8.28 -1.19 -12.10
C ALA A 436 7.68 0.20 -12.40
N LYS A 437 6.44 0.24 -12.90
CA LYS A 437 5.72 1.51 -13.14
C LYS A 437 5.43 2.24 -11.83
N GLN A 438 5.08 1.53 -10.75
CA GLN A 438 4.90 2.14 -9.42
C GLN A 438 6.21 2.69 -8.84
N ALA A 439 7.32 1.98 -9.03
CA ALA A 439 8.63 2.44 -8.60
C ALA A 439 9.08 3.66 -9.42
N SER A 440 8.94 3.63 -10.75
CA SER A 440 9.28 4.77 -11.61
C SER A 440 8.39 5.99 -11.30
N PHE A 441 7.09 5.80 -11.11
CA PHE A 441 6.17 6.87 -10.72
C PHE A 441 6.54 7.50 -9.38
N LYS A 442 6.98 6.70 -8.40
CA LYS A 442 7.34 7.19 -7.07
C LYS A 442 8.71 7.88 -7.02
N TYR A 443 9.68 7.34 -7.74
CA TYR A 443 11.08 7.80 -7.62
C TYR A 443 11.55 8.59 -8.83
N TYR A 444 10.98 8.36 -10.02
CA TYR A 444 11.37 8.97 -11.28
C TYR A 444 10.15 9.33 -12.14
N PRO A 445 9.24 10.18 -11.63
CA PRO A 445 8.01 10.48 -12.37
C PRO A 445 8.28 11.21 -13.69
N ALA A 446 9.36 11.99 -13.76
CA ALA A 446 9.73 12.74 -14.96
C ALA A 446 10.57 11.94 -15.97
N GLY A 447 11.11 10.77 -15.61
CA GLY A 447 11.94 9.95 -16.50
C GLY A 447 12.44 8.68 -15.84
N ASN A 448 13.07 7.80 -16.64
CA ASN A 448 13.63 6.54 -16.16
C ASN A 448 15.07 6.69 -15.66
N ILE A 449 15.77 7.70 -16.12
CA ILE A 449 17.15 8.00 -15.78
C ILE A 449 17.22 9.46 -15.31
N LEU A 450 17.83 9.69 -14.17
CA LEU A 450 18.12 11.02 -13.65
C LEU A 450 19.62 11.23 -13.72
N ILE A 451 20.01 12.31 -14.37
CA ILE A 451 21.39 12.83 -14.36
C ILE A 451 21.37 14.13 -13.57
N GLN A 452 22.14 14.19 -12.49
CA GLN A 452 22.22 15.39 -11.65
C GLN A 452 23.66 15.69 -11.29
N ILE A 453 23.95 16.95 -11.09
CA ILE A 453 25.24 17.37 -10.54
C ILE A 453 25.29 16.98 -9.05
N ARG A 454 26.42 16.48 -8.60
CA ARG A 454 26.61 16.11 -7.20
C ARG A 454 26.51 17.35 -6.30
N ASN A 455 25.84 17.21 -5.17
CA ASN A 455 25.70 18.28 -4.18
C ASN A 455 27.02 18.64 -3.47
N THR A 456 28.02 17.78 -3.57
CA THR A 456 29.33 18.00 -2.95
C THR A 456 30.41 17.50 -3.92
N VAL A 457 31.40 18.31 -4.18
CA VAL A 457 32.61 17.93 -4.91
C VAL A 457 33.70 17.68 -3.88
N GLY A 458 34.31 16.49 -3.93
CA GLY A 458 35.33 16.09 -2.95
C GLY A 458 34.72 15.56 -1.65
N SER A 459 35.34 15.87 -0.53
CA SER A 459 34.92 15.46 0.79
C SER A 459 34.28 16.61 1.56
N SER A 460 33.13 16.38 2.20
CA SER A 460 32.52 17.38 3.09
C SER A 460 33.30 17.60 4.40
N PHE A 461 34.35 16.80 4.65
CA PHE A 461 35.27 16.95 5.78
C PHE A 461 36.45 17.87 5.45
N ASP A 462 36.66 18.19 4.18
CA ASP A 462 37.72 19.09 3.76
C ASP A 462 37.25 20.54 3.96
N ASN A 463 37.95 21.28 4.85
CA ASN A 463 37.64 22.69 5.10
C ASN A 463 37.98 23.60 3.90
N GLU A 464 38.79 23.10 2.96
CA GLU A 464 39.12 23.77 1.69
C GLU A 464 38.14 23.36 0.58
N ALA A 465 37.42 22.27 0.72
CA ALA A 465 36.31 21.91 -0.16
C ALA A 465 35.21 22.95 0.07
N GLU A 466 35.04 23.86 -0.85
CA GLU A 466 33.92 24.82 -0.81
C GLU A 466 32.62 24.01 -0.66
N PRO A 467 31.84 24.18 0.43
CA PRO A 467 30.54 23.51 0.60
C PRO A 467 29.59 23.74 -0.58
N TYR A 468 29.95 24.66 -1.44
CA TYR A 468 29.23 25.16 -2.61
C TYR A 468 29.94 24.86 -3.94
N GLY A 469 30.94 23.98 -3.97
CA GLY A 469 31.60 23.60 -5.21
C GLY A 469 30.61 23.05 -6.25
N SER A 470 29.55 22.40 -5.81
CA SER A 470 28.45 22.01 -6.69
C SER A 470 27.63 23.20 -7.17
N ALA A 471 27.44 24.22 -6.37
CA ALA A 471 26.70 25.41 -6.74
C ALA A 471 27.49 26.25 -7.75
N LYS A 472 28.81 26.39 -7.57
CA LYS A 472 29.71 27.01 -8.54
C LYS A 472 29.73 26.25 -9.87
N LEU A 473 29.80 24.92 -9.83
CA LEU A 473 29.66 24.05 -11.01
C LEU A 473 28.32 24.23 -11.70
N GLN A 474 27.24 24.39 -10.94
CA GLN A 474 25.91 24.61 -11.50
C GLN A 474 25.75 25.98 -12.15
N LEU A 475 26.41 27.03 -11.63
CA LEU A 475 26.24 28.39 -12.10
C LEU A 475 27.24 28.82 -13.17
N GLU A 476 28.50 28.41 -13.02
CA GLU A 476 29.61 28.89 -13.86
C GLU A 476 30.05 27.87 -14.90
N GLU A 477 29.98 26.59 -14.58
CA GLU A 477 30.53 25.48 -15.39
C GLU A 477 29.56 24.30 -15.47
N ASN A 478 28.26 24.56 -15.58
CA ASN A 478 27.25 23.49 -15.59
C ASN A 478 27.43 22.55 -16.79
N PRO A 479 27.95 21.35 -16.60
CA PRO A 479 28.15 20.41 -17.71
C PRO A 479 26.83 19.94 -18.34
N LEU A 480 25.70 20.11 -17.65
CA LEU A 480 24.38 19.73 -18.17
C LEU A 480 23.79 20.81 -19.11
N GLU A 481 24.36 22.02 -19.13
CA GLU A 481 24.03 23.06 -20.10
C GLU A 481 24.86 22.96 -21.38
N ASP A 482 25.85 22.07 -21.43
CA ASP A 482 26.65 21.85 -22.64
C ASP A 482 25.79 21.22 -23.74
N GLN A 483 25.59 21.97 -24.81
CA GLN A 483 24.83 21.53 -25.95
C GLN A 483 25.44 20.30 -26.64
N ALA A 484 26.77 20.15 -26.60
CA ALA A 484 27.44 18.99 -27.17
C ALA A 484 27.10 17.70 -26.39
N LEU A 485 27.10 17.78 -25.06
CA LEU A 485 26.69 16.68 -24.18
C LEU A 485 25.22 16.31 -24.42
N MET A 486 24.33 17.29 -24.50
CA MET A 486 22.91 17.05 -24.74
C MET A 486 22.67 16.37 -26.09
N GLN A 487 23.38 16.82 -27.15
CA GLN A 487 23.31 16.18 -28.47
C GLN A 487 23.91 14.75 -28.49
N GLU A 488 24.91 14.47 -27.68
CA GLU A 488 25.44 13.12 -27.53
C GLU A 488 24.45 12.21 -26.79
N LEU A 489 23.83 12.70 -25.74
CA LEU A 489 22.80 11.96 -25.00
C LEU A 489 21.57 11.66 -25.87
N GLU A 490 21.12 12.59 -26.72
CA GLU A 490 20.01 12.37 -27.64
C GLU A 490 20.30 11.30 -28.70
N LYS A 491 21.57 11.07 -29.02
CA LYS A 491 21.99 10.01 -29.98
C LYS A 491 22.07 8.63 -29.36
N VAL A 492 21.97 8.51 -28.05
CA VAL A 492 22.02 7.21 -27.35
C VAL A 492 20.74 6.45 -27.67
N ASP A 493 20.89 5.26 -28.21
CA ASP A 493 19.77 4.40 -28.57
C ASP A 493 18.93 4.03 -27.33
N GLY A 494 17.62 4.29 -27.39
CA GLY A 494 16.69 4.07 -26.28
C GLY A 494 16.34 5.31 -25.46
N ILE A 495 16.93 6.49 -25.74
CA ILE A 495 16.48 7.77 -25.18
C ILE A 495 15.38 8.35 -26.05
N GLU A 496 14.18 8.48 -25.49
CA GLU A 496 13.02 9.06 -26.21
C GLU A 496 12.94 10.58 -26.03
N LYS A 497 13.24 11.07 -24.83
CA LYS A 497 13.14 12.50 -24.49
C LYS A 497 14.10 12.82 -23.34
N ILE A 498 14.74 13.97 -23.44
CA ILE A 498 15.52 14.59 -22.35
C ILE A 498 14.74 15.80 -21.87
N THR A 499 14.56 15.92 -20.54
CA THR A 499 13.94 17.09 -19.93
C THR A 499 14.89 17.64 -18.88
N ALA A 500 15.29 18.87 -19.05
CA ALA A 500 16.10 19.60 -18.08
C ALA A 500 15.19 20.45 -17.20
N PHE A 501 15.52 20.51 -15.91
CA PHE A 501 14.89 21.42 -14.95
C PHE A 501 15.87 21.79 -13.84
N ASP A 502 15.70 22.99 -13.32
CA ASP A 502 16.47 23.53 -12.21
C ASP A 502 15.69 23.41 -10.91
N SER A 503 16.39 23.44 -9.79
CA SER A 503 15.76 23.46 -8.48
C SER A 503 16.64 24.21 -7.48
N VAL A 504 16.01 24.89 -6.54
CA VAL A 504 16.69 25.63 -5.46
C VAL A 504 16.27 25.02 -4.12
N TYR A 505 17.24 24.76 -3.25
CA TYR A 505 16.95 24.29 -1.90
C TYR A 505 16.59 25.46 -0.99
N MET A 506 15.37 25.45 -0.48
CA MET A 506 14.82 26.49 0.39
C MET A 506 13.96 25.89 1.49
N THR A 507 13.65 26.73 2.49
CA THR A 507 12.72 26.39 3.57
C THR A 507 11.51 27.31 3.48
N ALA A 508 10.32 26.74 3.33
CA ALA A 508 9.06 27.48 3.42
C ALA A 508 8.47 27.33 4.82
N THR A 509 8.16 28.46 5.44
CA THR A 509 7.52 28.54 6.75
C THR A 509 6.13 29.15 6.61
N PHE A 510 5.13 28.50 7.18
CA PHE A 510 3.73 28.93 7.09
C PHE A 510 2.95 28.62 8.37
N SER A 511 1.90 29.38 8.59
CA SER A 511 0.97 29.13 9.69
C SER A 511 -0.12 28.17 9.22
N GLY A 512 -0.13 26.94 9.73
CA GLY A 512 -1.20 25.99 9.46
C GLY A 512 -2.54 26.45 10.03
N GLY A 513 -3.65 25.93 9.53
CA GLY A 513 -5.02 26.28 9.96
C GLY A 513 -5.34 26.06 11.44
N SER A 514 -4.43 25.45 12.20
CA SER A 514 -4.48 25.28 13.66
C SER A 514 -3.66 26.34 14.42
N GLY A 515 -3.03 27.30 13.72
CA GLY A 515 -2.15 28.30 14.32
C GLY A 515 -0.74 27.78 14.66
N SER A 516 -0.41 26.55 14.31
CA SER A 516 0.94 26.01 14.44
C SER A 516 1.80 26.49 13.26
N ILE A 517 3.01 26.95 13.53
CA ILE A 517 4.00 27.26 12.51
C ILE A 517 4.59 25.94 12.03
N THR A 518 4.63 25.74 10.72
CA THR A 518 5.21 24.55 10.09
C THR A 518 6.27 25.02 9.10
N SER A 519 7.44 24.39 9.13
CA SER A 519 8.51 24.64 8.17
C SER A 519 8.78 23.40 7.34
N ILE A 520 8.89 23.55 6.04
CA ILE A 520 9.24 22.47 5.10
C ILE A 520 10.47 22.92 4.32
N SER A 521 11.56 22.16 4.45
CA SER A 521 12.76 22.31 3.64
C SER A 521 12.73 21.29 2.50
N ASP A 522 12.82 21.79 1.27
CA ASP A 522 12.75 20.94 0.08
C ASP A 522 13.48 21.60 -1.10
N PHE A 523 13.68 20.84 -2.17
CA PHE A 523 14.09 21.37 -3.46
C PHE A 523 12.86 21.94 -4.18
N PHE A 524 12.85 23.24 -4.39
CA PHE A 524 11.82 23.93 -5.14
C PHE A 524 12.20 23.90 -6.62
N PRO A 525 11.46 23.15 -7.45
CA PRO A 525 11.66 23.19 -8.89
C PRO A 525 11.40 24.60 -9.42
N THR A 526 12.31 25.08 -10.26
CA THR A 526 12.15 26.33 -10.98
C THR A 526 11.81 26.04 -12.43
N LEU A 527 10.70 26.58 -12.90
CA LEU A 527 10.16 26.27 -14.21
C LEU A 527 10.27 27.46 -15.16
N ASN A 528 10.55 27.19 -16.42
CA ASN A 528 10.41 28.18 -17.49
C ASN A 528 8.92 28.44 -17.81
N ARG A 529 8.65 29.39 -18.70
CA ARG A 529 7.29 29.80 -19.07
C ARG A 529 6.43 28.61 -19.56
N GLU A 530 6.93 27.85 -20.52
CA GLU A 530 6.20 26.72 -21.10
C GLU A 530 5.88 25.67 -20.04
N GLN A 531 6.88 25.28 -19.25
CA GLN A 531 6.72 24.30 -18.16
C GLN A 531 5.74 24.80 -17.08
N THR A 532 5.74 26.10 -16.77
CA THR A 532 4.84 26.68 -15.77
C THR A 532 3.39 26.66 -16.25
N GLU A 533 3.13 27.12 -17.47
CA GLU A 533 1.79 27.19 -18.05
C GLU A 533 1.16 25.80 -18.23
N GLU A 534 1.97 24.77 -18.52
CA GLU A 534 1.50 23.37 -18.54
C GLU A 534 0.91 22.92 -17.17
N LYS A 535 1.34 23.53 -16.05
CA LYS A 535 0.83 23.17 -14.73
C LYS A 535 -0.61 23.61 -14.50
N GLN A 536 -1.14 24.51 -15.30
CA GLN A 536 -2.55 24.91 -15.22
C GLN A 536 -3.51 23.71 -15.24
N ALA A 537 -3.15 22.65 -15.95
CA ALA A 537 -3.99 21.45 -16.08
C ALA A 537 -4.11 20.62 -14.80
N VAL A 538 -3.19 20.78 -13.86
CA VAL A 538 -3.13 20.01 -12.60
C VAL A 538 -3.43 20.86 -11.36
N LEU A 539 -3.74 22.14 -11.53
CA LEU A 539 -4.17 23.00 -10.43
C LEU A 539 -5.58 22.66 -9.96
N SER A 540 -5.78 22.63 -8.66
CA SER A 540 -7.10 22.52 -8.04
C SER A 540 -7.89 23.84 -8.14
N SER A 541 -7.18 24.98 -8.15
CA SER A 541 -7.72 26.34 -8.30
C SER A 541 -6.59 27.33 -8.62
N GLY A 542 -6.92 28.57 -8.93
CA GLY A 542 -5.92 29.62 -9.19
C GLY A 542 -5.35 29.59 -10.60
N THR A 543 -4.13 30.09 -10.75
CA THR A 543 -3.47 30.25 -12.05
C THR A 543 -2.01 29.83 -12.04
N ALA A 544 -1.54 29.29 -13.17
CA ALA A 544 -0.14 29.02 -13.45
C ALA A 544 0.39 29.97 -14.54
N ASP A 545 -0.12 31.21 -14.58
CA ASP A 545 0.37 32.23 -15.48
C ASP A 545 1.76 32.70 -15.06
N TYR A 546 2.73 32.60 -15.95
CA TYR A 546 4.12 32.87 -15.64
C TYR A 546 4.37 34.31 -15.22
N ASP A 547 3.77 35.28 -15.92
CA ASP A 547 3.98 36.71 -15.65
C ASP A 547 3.32 37.13 -14.33
N ASP A 548 2.12 36.61 -14.06
CA ASP A 548 1.41 36.82 -12.79
C ASP A 548 2.21 36.27 -11.61
N MET A 549 2.83 35.10 -11.78
CA MET A 549 3.70 34.49 -10.77
C MET A 549 4.95 35.35 -10.50
N VAL A 550 5.58 35.84 -11.53
CA VAL A 550 6.78 36.71 -11.36
C VAL A 550 6.41 38.03 -10.70
N GLU A 551 5.30 38.66 -11.11
CA GLU A 551 4.85 39.95 -10.54
C GLU A 551 4.50 39.89 -9.06
N LYS A 552 3.89 38.73 -8.63
CA LYS A 552 3.42 38.56 -7.26
C LYS A 552 4.39 37.82 -6.33
N ASN A 553 5.58 37.46 -6.78
CA ASN A 553 6.41 36.46 -6.12
C ASN A 553 5.61 35.19 -5.86
N GLY A 554 4.85 34.75 -6.88
CA GLY A 554 3.87 33.66 -6.77
C GLY A 554 4.52 32.29 -6.78
N ILE A 555 3.94 31.38 -6.00
CA ILE A 555 4.34 29.98 -5.98
C ILE A 555 3.13 29.06 -6.15
N LEU A 556 3.36 27.91 -6.76
CA LEU A 556 2.40 26.80 -6.74
C LEU A 556 2.72 25.91 -5.55
N VAL A 557 1.70 25.44 -4.85
CA VAL A 557 1.85 24.73 -3.58
C VAL A 557 0.99 23.46 -3.58
N ALA A 558 1.42 22.42 -2.90
CA ALA A 558 0.59 21.25 -2.67
C ALA A 558 -0.70 21.65 -1.89
N GLU A 559 -1.85 21.18 -2.33
CA GLU A 559 -3.19 21.60 -1.81
C GLU A 559 -3.43 21.26 -0.33
N ASP A 560 -2.62 20.34 0.24
CA ASP A 560 -2.64 19.97 1.65
C ASP A 560 -1.85 20.94 2.55
N ILE A 561 -1.15 21.93 1.97
CA ILE A 561 -0.30 22.89 2.67
C ILE A 561 -0.97 24.26 2.79
N ALA A 562 -1.41 24.85 1.69
CA ALA A 562 -1.94 26.20 1.66
C ALA A 562 -2.95 26.41 0.52
N GLN A 563 -3.69 27.51 0.58
CA GLN A 563 -4.72 27.88 -0.39
C GLN A 563 -4.33 29.14 -1.17
N VAL A 564 -5.04 29.41 -2.28
CA VAL A 564 -4.82 30.63 -3.09
C VAL A 564 -4.98 31.87 -2.22
N GLY A 565 -3.97 32.74 -2.28
CA GLY A 565 -3.90 34.00 -1.54
C GLY A 565 -3.20 33.94 -0.20
N ASP A 566 -2.87 32.73 0.29
CA ASP A 566 -2.02 32.59 1.47
C ASP A 566 -0.62 33.11 1.20
N THR A 567 0.05 33.65 2.24
CA THR A 567 1.43 34.08 2.16
C THR A 567 2.33 33.14 2.93
N LEU A 568 3.41 32.71 2.31
CA LEU A 568 4.44 31.86 2.91
C LEU A 568 5.73 32.62 3.05
N LYS A 569 6.40 32.47 4.19
CA LYS A 569 7.76 32.97 4.36
C LYS A 569 8.74 31.93 3.81
N ILE A 570 9.53 32.32 2.83
CA ILE A 570 10.55 31.47 2.23
C ILE A 570 11.91 31.95 2.70
N GLU A 571 12.65 31.05 3.34
CA GLU A 571 14.01 31.29 3.78
C GLU A 571 14.96 30.45 2.93
N GLY A 572 16.02 31.04 2.47
CA GLY A 572 17.02 30.38 1.67
C GLY A 572 18.42 30.88 1.96
N ARG A 573 19.37 30.20 1.36
CA ARG A 573 20.76 30.62 1.38
C ARG A 573 21.26 30.76 -0.05
N ALA A 574 21.69 31.95 -0.39
CA ALA A 574 22.29 32.23 -1.68
C ALA A 574 23.67 31.54 -1.81
N PHE A 575 24.16 31.40 -3.03
CA PHE A 575 25.42 30.73 -3.32
C PHE A 575 26.65 31.43 -2.73
N ASP A 576 26.56 32.72 -2.49
CA ASP A 576 27.60 33.49 -1.82
C ASP A 576 27.54 33.40 -0.28
N GLY A 577 26.68 32.55 0.24
CA GLY A 577 26.51 32.31 1.67
C GLY A 577 25.56 33.26 2.38
N ARG A 578 25.04 34.28 1.70
CA ARG A 578 24.04 35.19 2.29
C ARG A 578 22.71 34.45 2.49
N THR A 579 22.09 34.66 3.62
CA THR A 579 20.73 34.21 3.87
C THR A 579 19.74 35.29 3.37
N PHE A 580 18.63 34.84 2.81
CA PHE A 580 17.52 35.70 2.42
C PHE A 580 16.21 35.15 2.97
N ASP A 581 15.26 36.06 3.19
CA ASP A 581 13.87 35.70 3.44
C ASP A 581 12.97 36.54 2.52
N VAL A 582 11.98 35.84 1.94
CA VAL A 582 11.04 36.47 0.99
C VAL A 582 9.64 36.00 1.32
N GLU A 583 8.66 36.87 1.21
CA GLU A 583 7.25 36.52 1.25
C GLU A 583 6.79 36.11 -0.15
N ALA A 584 6.27 34.88 -0.26
CA ALA A 584 5.72 34.36 -1.49
C ALA A 584 4.21 34.16 -1.36
N VAL A 585 3.47 34.50 -2.42
CA VAL A 585 2.01 34.35 -2.47
C VAL A 585 1.64 33.04 -3.16
N VAL A 586 0.76 32.26 -2.57
CA VAL A 586 0.21 31.05 -3.20
C VAL A 586 -0.75 31.46 -4.31
N VAL A 587 -0.40 31.17 -5.55
CA VAL A 587 -1.23 31.50 -6.72
C VAL A 587 -1.99 30.31 -7.27
N GLY A 588 -1.57 29.07 -6.95
CA GLY A 588 -2.25 27.85 -7.40
C GLY A 588 -1.88 26.64 -6.55
N PRO A 589 -2.84 26.07 -5.81
CA PRO A 589 -2.66 24.78 -5.18
C PRO A 589 -2.85 23.64 -6.18
N TYR A 590 -2.06 22.57 -6.04
CA TYR A 590 -2.14 21.39 -6.90
C TYR A 590 -2.22 20.09 -6.11
N ASN A 591 -2.88 19.09 -6.67
CA ASN A 591 -2.84 17.75 -6.14
C ASN A 591 -1.52 17.08 -6.52
N ARG A 592 -0.75 16.64 -5.51
CA ARG A 592 0.58 16.03 -5.73
C ARG A 592 0.53 14.76 -6.56
N SER A 593 -0.52 13.96 -6.44
CA SER A 593 -0.70 12.75 -7.23
C SER A 593 -0.99 13.07 -8.68
N ASP A 594 -1.85 14.07 -8.93
CA ASP A 594 -2.20 14.51 -10.28
C ASP A 594 -0.99 15.16 -10.97
N LEU A 595 -0.20 15.95 -10.24
CA LEU A 595 1.06 16.51 -10.74
C LEU A 595 2.01 15.40 -11.20
N MET A 596 2.22 14.39 -10.36
CA MET A 596 3.12 13.29 -10.67
C MET A 596 2.63 12.43 -11.84
N GLU A 597 1.32 12.26 -12.00
CA GLU A 597 0.74 11.43 -13.05
C GLU A 597 0.66 12.15 -14.39
N ASN A 598 0.28 13.41 -14.39
CA ASN A 598 -0.11 14.14 -15.60
C ASN A 598 0.91 15.19 -16.05
N SER A 599 1.72 15.72 -15.14
CA SER A 599 2.68 16.78 -15.45
C SER A 599 3.90 16.75 -14.52
N PRO A 600 4.65 15.64 -14.49
CA PRO A 600 5.80 15.48 -13.59
C PRO A 600 6.88 16.52 -13.88
N VAL A 601 7.51 17.04 -12.82
CA VAL A 601 8.53 18.08 -12.90
C VAL A 601 9.89 17.55 -12.49
N VAL A 602 9.96 16.88 -11.32
CA VAL A 602 11.22 16.42 -10.71
C VAL A 602 11.02 14.99 -10.19
N PRO A 603 12.11 14.25 -9.94
CA PRO A 603 12.03 13.03 -9.16
C PRO A 603 11.42 13.33 -7.78
N GLY A 604 10.35 12.63 -7.45
CA GLY A 604 9.57 12.88 -6.24
C GLY A 604 8.36 13.77 -6.49
N SER A 605 7.72 14.17 -5.41
CA SER A 605 6.52 15.00 -5.44
C SER A 605 6.81 16.27 -4.66
N PRO A 606 7.23 17.35 -5.34
CA PRO A 606 7.57 18.61 -4.67
C PRO A 606 6.38 19.15 -3.88
N TYR A 607 6.66 19.89 -2.84
CA TYR A 607 5.65 20.64 -2.09
C TYR A 607 5.41 22.02 -2.69
N PHE A 608 6.42 22.57 -3.35
CA PHE A 608 6.45 23.91 -3.88
C PHE A 608 7.05 23.94 -5.28
N ILE A 609 6.53 24.80 -6.14
CA ILE A 609 7.03 25.05 -7.49
C ILE A 609 7.03 26.56 -7.71
N MET A 610 8.10 27.10 -8.29
CA MET A 610 8.22 28.51 -8.63
C MET A 610 8.67 28.70 -10.08
N THR A 611 8.59 29.93 -10.55
CA THR A 611 9.17 30.27 -11.86
C THR A 611 10.66 30.53 -11.73
N TYR A 612 11.37 30.37 -12.83
CA TYR A 612 12.81 30.67 -12.88
C TYR A 612 13.11 32.13 -12.53
N ASP A 613 12.30 33.08 -13.01
CA ASP A 613 12.49 34.49 -12.73
C ASP A 613 12.10 34.89 -11.30
N THR A 614 11.09 34.23 -10.69
CA THR A 614 10.81 34.39 -9.25
C THR A 614 11.98 33.90 -8.39
N ALA A 615 12.67 32.87 -8.80
CA ALA A 615 13.84 32.36 -8.06
C ALA A 615 15.08 33.23 -8.21
N LYS A 616 15.15 34.07 -9.24
CA LYS A 616 16.26 35.04 -9.46
C LYS A 616 16.10 36.33 -8.68
N ASN A 617 14.87 36.78 -8.48
CA ASN A 617 14.54 38.04 -7.79
C ASN A 617 14.66 37.91 -6.27
#